data_3a3bf18d6994a55676868de61a79c93c
#
_entry.id   3a3bf18d6994a55676868de61a79c93c
#
_cell.length_a   1.000
_cell.length_b   1.000
_cell.length_c   1.000
_cell.angle_alpha   90.00
_cell.angle_beta   90.00
_cell.angle_gamma   90.00
#
_symmetry.space_group_name_H-M   'P 1'
#
loop_
_entity.id
_entity.type
_entity.pdbx_description
1 polymer ?
#
loop_
_entity_poly.entity_id
_entity_poly.type
_entity_poly.pdbx_seq_one_letter_code
_entity_poly.pdbx_strand_id
1 'polypeptide(L)'
;PNKKVIKTNFKNPQSTYWKDFIPETENVLFPSSGGGYFFAKYMVNVVNKVFKYNKKGKNLGEIKLPSLGSVYGLSGEKEDLDLYYTFTNYHSPGVIYKYNVNSKKSEIYWEPEIDFRSSDYISNQVFFESSDGTKIPMIITHKKGIKYDGKNPTILYGYGGFNISLNPSFSVLNAFWMD
;
A
#
# COMPACT_ATOMS: atom_id res chain seq x y z
N PRO A 1 -10.10 -15.22 3.60
CA PRO A 1 -9.99 -15.29 2.13
C PRO A 1 -9.31 -14.04 1.60
N ASN A 2 -8.29 -14.23 0.77
CA ASN A 2 -7.45 -13.12 0.30
C ASN A 2 -8.05 -12.38 -0.90
N LYS A 3 -9.21 -12.83 -1.40
CA LYS A 3 -9.97 -12.28 -2.53
C LYS A 3 -9.31 -12.50 -3.89
N LYS A 4 -10.13 -12.56 -4.91
CA LYS A 4 -9.78 -12.59 -6.32
C LYS A 4 -10.76 -11.75 -7.14
N VAL A 5 -10.41 -11.40 -8.37
CA VAL A 5 -11.33 -10.81 -9.34
C VAL A 5 -11.75 -11.89 -10.32
N ILE A 6 -13.04 -12.04 -10.50
CA ILE A 6 -13.61 -12.99 -11.47
C ILE A 6 -14.17 -12.25 -12.67
N LYS A 7 -14.23 -12.95 -13.80
CA LYS A 7 -14.93 -12.54 -15.01
C LYS A 7 -16.05 -13.53 -15.31
N THR A 8 -17.24 -13.02 -15.60
CA THR A 8 -18.39 -13.81 -16.01
C THR A 8 -19.09 -13.18 -17.21
N ASN A 9 -20.06 -13.88 -17.79
CA ASN A 9 -20.90 -13.40 -18.87
C ASN A 9 -22.33 -13.19 -18.32
N PHE A 10 -22.95 -12.06 -18.65
CA PHE A 10 -24.34 -11.77 -18.26
C PHE A 10 -25.35 -12.83 -18.74
N LYS A 11 -25.07 -13.52 -19.84
CA LYS A 11 -25.92 -14.63 -20.34
C LYS A 11 -25.81 -15.89 -19.47
N ASN A 12 -24.69 -16.09 -18.79
CA ASN A 12 -24.38 -17.25 -17.96
C ASN A 12 -23.75 -16.77 -16.64
N PRO A 13 -24.54 -16.19 -15.71
CA PRO A 13 -23.98 -15.58 -14.48
C PRO A 13 -23.63 -16.59 -13.38
N GLN A 14 -23.97 -17.88 -13.54
CA GLN A 14 -23.75 -18.92 -12.54
C GLN A 14 -22.26 -19.12 -12.25
N SER A 15 -21.92 -19.48 -11.03
CA SER A 15 -20.53 -19.64 -10.56
C SER A 15 -19.72 -20.67 -11.35
N THR A 16 -20.39 -21.65 -11.99
CA THR A 16 -19.77 -22.64 -12.89
C THR A 16 -19.09 -22.02 -14.12
N TYR A 17 -19.52 -20.81 -14.52
CA TYR A 17 -18.94 -20.07 -15.67
C TYR A 17 -17.96 -18.99 -15.25
N TRP A 18 -17.69 -18.82 -13.95
CA TRP A 18 -16.73 -17.84 -13.47
C TRP A 18 -15.32 -18.23 -13.85
N LYS A 19 -14.57 -17.27 -14.36
CA LYS A 19 -13.16 -17.44 -14.70
C LYS A 19 -12.35 -16.42 -13.88
N ASP A 20 -11.24 -16.85 -13.35
CA ASP A 20 -10.35 -15.95 -12.65
C ASP A 20 -9.79 -14.91 -13.65
N PHE A 21 -9.95 -13.64 -13.29
CA PHE A 21 -9.40 -12.50 -14.02
C PHE A 21 -8.11 -12.00 -13.37
N ILE A 22 -8.13 -11.82 -12.03
CA ILE A 22 -6.96 -11.68 -11.18
C ILE A 22 -7.09 -12.79 -10.14
N PRO A 23 -6.23 -13.81 -10.18
CA PRO A 23 -6.33 -14.97 -9.29
C PRO A 23 -6.05 -14.58 -7.83
N GLU A 24 -6.55 -15.39 -6.91
CA GLU A 24 -6.21 -15.30 -5.49
C GLU A 24 -4.72 -15.61 -5.29
N THR A 25 -4.10 -14.87 -4.37
CA THR A 25 -2.71 -15.07 -3.93
C THR A 25 -2.68 -15.22 -2.41
N GLU A 26 -1.50 -15.42 -1.84
CA GLU A 26 -1.28 -15.38 -0.38
C GLU A 26 -1.56 -14.00 0.25
N ASN A 27 -1.63 -12.93 -0.56
CA ASN A 27 -1.78 -11.56 -0.09
C ASN A 27 -3.22 -11.07 -0.27
N VAL A 28 -3.69 -10.26 0.67
CA VAL A 28 -5.03 -9.67 0.62
C VAL A 28 -5.12 -8.67 -0.53
N LEU A 29 -6.09 -8.88 -1.43
CA LEU A 29 -6.34 -8.06 -2.62
C LEU A 29 -7.40 -6.99 -2.36
N PHE A 30 -7.11 -5.75 -2.79
CA PHE A 30 -8.04 -4.63 -2.88
C PHE A 30 -8.08 -4.14 -4.33
N PRO A 31 -9.04 -4.60 -5.15
CA PRO A 31 -9.10 -4.26 -6.56
C PRO A 31 -9.75 -2.89 -6.77
N SER A 32 -9.31 -2.18 -7.82
CA SER A 32 -9.94 -0.97 -8.33
C SER A 32 -9.83 -0.91 -9.86
N SER A 33 -10.50 0.06 -10.49
CA SER A 33 -10.44 0.29 -11.93
C SER A 33 -10.47 1.78 -12.26
N GLY A 34 -9.90 2.16 -13.39
CA GLY A 34 -9.90 3.52 -13.93
C GLY A 34 -8.99 3.60 -15.16
N GLY A 35 -9.18 4.60 -16.01
CA GLY A 35 -8.37 4.81 -17.21
C GLY A 35 -8.37 3.63 -18.18
N GLY A 36 -9.41 2.80 -18.14
CA GLY A 36 -9.52 1.60 -18.97
C GLY A 36 -8.66 0.41 -18.51
N TYR A 37 -8.14 0.45 -17.29
CA TYR A 37 -7.31 -0.59 -16.66
C TYR A 37 -7.92 -1.07 -15.34
N PHE A 38 -7.37 -2.19 -14.83
CA PHE A 38 -7.63 -2.69 -13.48
C PHE A 38 -6.35 -2.58 -12.65
N PHE A 39 -6.52 -2.33 -11.37
CA PHE A 39 -5.43 -2.22 -10.42
C PHE A 39 -5.64 -3.23 -9.29
N ALA A 40 -4.60 -4.00 -9.00
CA ALA A 40 -4.55 -4.92 -7.90
C ALA A 40 -3.64 -4.35 -6.82
N LYS A 41 -4.22 -3.76 -5.77
CA LYS A 41 -3.49 -3.37 -4.58
C LYS A 41 -3.46 -4.56 -3.64
N TYR A 42 -2.28 -5.09 -3.39
CA TYR A 42 -2.04 -6.15 -2.41
C TYR A 42 -1.47 -5.59 -1.12
N MET A 43 -1.92 -6.14 0.00
CA MET A 43 -1.24 -5.96 1.28
C MET A 43 -0.19 -7.08 1.43
N VAL A 44 1.08 -6.71 1.33
CA VAL A 44 2.21 -7.64 1.42
C VAL A 44 3.00 -7.32 2.68
N ASN A 45 2.93 -8.17 3.70
CA ASN A 45 3.59 -7.92 4.98
C ASN A 45 3.30 -6.51 5.54
N VAL A 46 2.03 -6.14 5.60
CA VAL A 46 1.45 -4.87 6.08
C VAL A 46 1.77 -3.61 5.26
N VAL A 47 2.47 -3.71 4.12
CA VAL A 47 2.66 -2.59 3.18
C VAL A 47 1.94 -2.84 1.87
N ASN A 48 1.64 -1.80 1.10
CA ASN A 48 0.96 -1.96 -0.16
C ASN A 48 1.92 -2.12 -1.34
N LYS A 49 1.56 -3.03 -2.25
CA LYS A 49 2.08 -3.11 -3.62
C LYS A 49 0.92 -3.00 -4.60
N VAL A 50 1.10 -2.26 -5.67
CA VAL A 50 0.04 -2.00 -6.65
C VAL A 50 0.49 -2.48 -8.02
N PHE A 51 -0.32 -3.35 -8.65
CA PHE A 51 -0.07 -3.86 -9.99
C PHE A 51 -1.17 -3.42 -10.94
N LYS A 52 -0.78 -3.06 -12.16
CA LYS A 52 -1.67 -2.65 -13.24
C LYS A 52 -1.98 -3.83 -14.16
N TYR A 53 -3.25 -3.99 -14.52
CA TYR A 53 -3.72 -5.04 -15.43
C TYR A 53 -4.51 -4.44 -16.60
N ASN A 54 -4.37 -5.04 -17.78
CA ASN A 54 -5.21 -4.67 -18.91
C ASN A 54 -6.58 -5.39 -18.88
N LYS A 55 -7.47 -5.04 -19.83
CA LYS A 55 -8.82 -5.63 -19.96
C LYS A 55 -8.83 -7.13 -20.26
N LYS A 56 -7.68 -7.71 -20.61
CA LYS A 56 -7.53 -9.16 -20.85
C LYS A 56 -7.00 -9.90 -19.61
N GLY A 57 -6.75 -9.20 -18.48
CA GLY A 57 -6.19 -9.78 -17.26
C GLY A 57 -4.66 -9.96 -17.30
N LYS A 58 -3.97 -9.37 -18.29
CA LYS A 58 -2.51 -9.41 -18.34
C LYS A 58 -1.93 -8.36 -17.37
N ASN A 59 -1.04 -8.80 -16.47
CA ASN A 59 -0.25 -7.92 -15.62
C ASN A 59 0.72 -7.07 -16.46
N LEU A 60 0.68 -5.76 -16.29
CA LEU A 60 1.49 -4.76 -17.01
C LEU A 60 2.64 -4.20 -16.14
N GLY A 61 2.83 -4.77 -14.96
CA GLY A 61 3.88 -4.39 -14.01
C GLY A 61 3.37 -3.68 -12.76
N GLU A 62 4.30 -3.48 -11.85
CA GLU A 62 4.07 -2.78 -10.58
C GLU A 62 4.13 -1.26 -10.76
N ILE A 63 3.25 -0.54 -10.09
CA ILE A 63 3.32 0.92 -9.96
C ILE A 63 4.34 1.23 -8.87
N LYS A 64 5.40 1.95 -9.21
CA LYS A 64 6.44 2.34 -8.27
C LYS A 64 5.87 3.36 -7.28
N LEU A 65 5.85 3.00 -6.01
CA LEU A 65 5.46 3.87 -4.90
C LEU A 65 6.67 4.64 -4.35
N PRO A 66 6.47 5.76 -3.64
CA PRO A 66 7.57 6.57 -3.10
C PRO A 66 8.49 5.81 -2.14
N SER A 67 7.90 4.99 -1.28
CA SER A 67 8.62 4.13 -0.33
C SER A 67 7.67 3.02 0.18
N LEU A 68 8.05 2.29 1.21
CA LEU A 68 7.11 1.40 1.90
C LEU A 68 6.01 2.21 2.60
N GLY A 69 4.76 1.77 2.48
CA GLY A 69 3.63 2.52 3.03
C GLY A 69 2.28 1.98 2.60
N SER A 70 1.26 2.80 2.82
CA SER A 70 -0.13 2.52 2.49
C SER A 70 -0.61 3.41 1.34
N VAL A 71 -1.45 2.85 0.48
CA VAL A 71 -2.03 3.52 -0.68
C VAL A 71 -3.55 3.46 -0.60
N TYR A 72 -4.20 4.59 -0.86
CA TYR A 72 -5.66 4.73 -0.94
C TYR A 72 -6.05 5.40 -2.26
N GLY A 73 -7.21 5.04 -2.81
CA GLY A 73 -7.67 5.55 -4.10
C GLY A 73 -7.18 4.71 -5.27
N LEU A 74 -6.73 5.38 -6.34
CA LEU A 74 -6.37 4.80 -7.64
C LEU A 74 -7.57 4.17 -8.34
N SER A 75 -8.64 4.96 -8.46
CA SER A 75 -9.85 4.63 -9.20
C SER A 75 -10.32 5.84 -9.99
N GLY A 76 -11.16 5.61 -11.01
CA GLY A 76 -11.73 6.65 -11.86
C GLY A 76 -12.57 6.05 -12.97
N GLU A 77 -13.04 6.93 -13.86
CA GLU A 77 -13.79 6.55 -15.03
C GLU A 77 -12.89 5.86 -16.08
N LYS A 78 -13.51 5.20 -17.02
CA LYS A 78 -12.80 4.42 -18.05
C LYS A 78 -11.94 5.28 -18.97
N GLU A 79 -12.36 6.51 -19.20
CA GLU A 79 -11.73 7.48 -20.09
C GLU A 79 -10.69 8.38 -19.41
N ASP A 80 -10.57 8.31 -18.07
CA ASP A 80 -9.60 9.11 -17.32
C ASP A 80 -8.17 8.73 -17.68
N LEU A 81 -7.36 9.69 -18.03
CA LEU A 81 -5.93 9.48 -18.27
C LEU A 81 -5.11 9.62 -17.00
N ASP A 82 -5.59 10.40 -16.06
CA ASP A 82 -4.95 10.68 -14.78
C ASP A 82 -5.83 10.14 -13.64
N LEU A 83 -5.24 9.32 -12.79
CA LEU A 83 -5.87 8.75 -11.60
C LEU A 83 -5.12 9.26 -10.36
N TYR A 84 -5.85 9.40 -9.26
CA TYR A 84 -5.27 9.94 -8.04
C TYR A 84 -5.20 8.87 -6.96
N TYR A 85 -4.11 8.90 -6.18
CA TYR A 85 -3.97 8.08 -4.99
C TYR A 85 -3.28 8.85 -3.87
N THR A 86 -3.68 8.57 -2.64
CA THR A 86 -3.00 9.06 -1.44
C THR A 86 -1.97 8.02 -1.02
N PHE A 87 -0.73 8.46 -0.80
CA PHE A 87 0.31 7.67 -0.17
C PHE A 87 0.61 8.20 1.23
N THR A 88 0.77 7.29 2.20
CA THR A 88 1.15 7.62 3.57
C THR A 88 2.02 6.53 4.19
N ASN A 89 2.83 6.90 5.16
CA ASN A 89 3.52 5.97 6.06
C ASN A 89 3.77 6.65 7.42
N TYR A 90 4.60 6.06 8.29
CA TYR A 90 4.81 6.58 9.64
C TYR A 90 5.49 7.96 9.71
N HIS A 91 6.19 8.37 8.66
CA HIS A 91 6.86 9.70 8.57
C HIS A 91 6.42 10.51 7.33
N SER A 92 5.47 10.02 6.54
CA SER A 92 4.92 10.75 5.39
C SER A 92 3.44 11.01 5.64
N PRO A 93 3.01 12.27 5.80
CA PRO A 93 1.60 12.63 5.85
C PRO A 93 0.95 12.25 4.51
N GLY A 94 -0.38 12.20 4.47
CA GLY A 94 -1.11 11.78 3.28
C GLY A 94 -0.83 12.68 2.07
N VAL A 95 0.13 12.30 1.23
CA VAL A 95 0.49 13.00 -0.02
C VAL A 95 -0.35 12.45 -1.16
N ILE A 96 -0.99 13.32 -1.93
CA ILE A 96 -1.79 12.94 -3.10
C ILE A 96 -0.89 12.95 -4.34
N TYR A 97 -0.87 11.81 -5.02
CA TYR A 97 -0.18 11.62 -6.29
C TYR A 97 -1.17 11.53 -7.43
N LYS A 98 -0.81 12.15 -8.55
CA LYS A 98 -1.45 11.99 -9.85
C LYS A 98 -0.66 10.94 -10.64
N TYR A 99 -1.32 9.85 -11.01
CA TYR A 99 -0.76 8.76 -11.82
C TYR A 99 -1.33 8.80 -13.23
N ASN A 100 -0.50 9.01 -14.23
CA ASN A 100 -0.93 8.96 -15.62
C ASN A 100 -0.86 7.51 -16.15
N VAL A 101 -2.00 7.00 -16.64
CA VAL A 101 -2.14 5.59 -17.05
C VAL A 101 -1.33 5.24 -18.29
N ASN A 102 -1.00 6.18 -19.16
CA ASN A 102 -0.25 5.94 -20.38
C ASN A 102 1.26 5.99 -20.15
N SER A 103 1.75 7.05 -19.53
CA SER A 103 3.17 7.25 -19.23
C SER A 103 3.64 6.37 -18.06
N LYS A 104 2.72 5.85 -17.23
CA LYS A 104 2.98 5.09 -15.99
C LYS A 104 3.79 5.86 -14.96
N LYS A 105 3.74 7.19 -15.01
CA LYS A 105 4.44 8.07 -14.06
C LYS A 105 3.48 8.58 -13.01
N SER A 106 3.97 8.68 -11.79
CA SER A 106 3.32 9.38 -10.67
C SER A 106 4.07 10.67 -10.39
N GLU A 107 3.33 11.74 -10.16
CA GLU A 107 3.87 13.03 -9.71
C GLU A 107 3.07 13.52 -8.51
N ILE A 108 3.67 14.33 -7.64
CA ILE A 108 2.96 14.93 -6.52
C ILE A 108 1.92 15.89 -7.08
N TYR A 109 0.67 15.70 -6.69
CA TYR A 109 -0.43 16.60 -7.01
C TYR A 109 -0.70 17.56 -5.86
N TRP A 110 -0.63 17.06 -4.64
CA TRP A 110 -0.81 17.86 -3.43
C TRP A 110 -0.11 17.19 -2.25
N GLU A 111 0.51 17.99 -1.40
CA GLU A 111 1.08 17.58 -0.13
C GLU A 111 0.67 18.58 0.97
N PRO A 112 0.43 18.11 2.21
CA PRO A 112 0.07 19.01 3.29
C PRO A 112 1.26 19.86 3.73
N GLU A 113 1.00 21.15 3.95
CA GLU A 113 1.96 22.07 4.56
C GLU A 113 1.96 21.86 6.08
N ILE A 114 2.95 21.16 6.61
CA ILE A 114 3.14 20.90 8.04
C ILE A 114 4.59 21.15 8.42
N ASP A 115 4.80 21.56 9.67
CA ASP A 115 6.14 21.75 10.24
C ASP A 115 6.73 20.40 10.70
N PHE A 116 6.90 19.49 9.74
CA PHE A 116 7.52 18.19 9.94
C PHE A 116 8.25 17.75 8.66
N ARG A 117 9.56 17.60 8.75
CA ARG A 117 10.40 17.23 7.61
C ARG A 117 10.48 15.72 7.44
N SER A 118 9.57 15.13 6.64
CA SER A 118 9.54 13.70 6.29
C SER A 118 10.89 13.18 5.80
N SER A 119 11.68 14.02 5.11
CA SER A 119 12.99 13.67 4.57
C SER A 119 14.05 13.34 5.63
N ASP A 120 13.85 13.78 6.87
CA ASP A 120 14.80 13.55 7.98
C ASP A 120 14.62 12.16 8.61
N TYR A 121 13.59 11.42 8.21
CA TYR A 121 13.21 10.13 8.76
C TYR A 121 13.35 9.00 7.74
N ILE A 122 13.39 7.78 8.25
CA ILE A 122 13.39 6.55 7.45
C ILE A 122 12.55 5.48 8.14
N SER A 123 11.84 4.70 7.35
CA SER A 123 11.13 3.51 7.80
C SER A 123 11.71 2.27 7.14
N ASN A 124 12.08 1.28 7.93
CA ASN A 124 12.61 0.00 7.48
C ASN A 124 11.68 -1.12 7.93
N GLN A 125 11.40 -2.06 7.04
CA GLN A 125 10.71 -3.29 7.39
C GLN A 125 11.73 -4.35 7.80
N VAL A 126 11.50 -4.93 8.97
CA VAL A 126 12.26 -6.07 9.49
C VAL A 126 11.30 -7.20 9.86
N PHE A 127 11.84 -8.36 10.14
CA PHE A 127 11.06 -9.51 10.59
C PHE A 127 11.68 -10.06 11.88
N PHE A 128 10.83 -10.44 12.82
CA PHE A 128 11.23 -11.22 13.99
C PHE A 128 10.45 -12.52 14.04
N GLU A 129 10.94 -13.48 14.75
CA GLU A 129 10.27 -14.76 14.92
C GLU A 129 9.45 -14.78 16.22
N SER A 130 8.20 -15.21 16.11
CA SER A 130 7.34 -15.52 17.24
C SER A 130 7.79 -16.84 17.89
N SER A 131 7.28 -17.14 19.08
CA SER A 131 7.58 -18.39 19.82
C SER A 131 7.26 -19.66 19.04
N ASP A 132 6.38 -19.61 18.07
CA ASP A 132 6.00 -20.71 17.17
C ASP A 132 6.79 -20.73 15.84
N GLY A 133 7.80 -19.88 15.68
CA GLY A 133 8.60 -19.74 14.46
C GLY A 133 7.97 -18.89 13.37
N THR A 134 6.78 -18.31 13.58
CA THR A 134 6.12 -17.45 12.62
C THR A 134 6.91 -16.15 12.45
N LYS A 135 7.23 -15.77 11.19
CA LYS A 135 7.89 -14.51 10.88
C LYS A 135 6.88 -13.35 10.91
N ILE A 136 7.06 -12.45 11.85
CA ILE A 136 6.20 -11.28 12.07
C ILE A 136 6.86 -10.05 11.45
N PRO A 137 6.20 -9.34 10.51
CA PRO A 137 6.72 -8.09 9.98
C PRO A 137 6.63 -6.98 11.03
N MET A 138 7.69 -6.19 11.16
CA MET A 138 7.75 -5.01 12.02
C MET A 138 8.35 -3.85 11.21
N ILE A 139 7.80 -2.65 11.40
CA ILE A 139 8.34 -1.44 10.77
C ILE A 139 8.99 -0.59 11.84
N ILE A 140 10.27 -0.29 11.64
CA ILE A 140 11.06 0.59 12.50
C ILE A 140 11.18 1.93 11.81
N THR A 141 10.71 2.99 12.47
CA THR A 141 10.80 4.37 11.97
C THR A 141 11.60 5.22 12.93
N HIS A 142 12.55 6.01 12.41
CA HIS A 142 13.43 6.83 13.23
C HIS A 142 14.05 7.97 12.40
N LYS A 143 14.64 8.98 13.07
CA LYS A 143 15.49 10.00 12.44
C LYS A 143 16.69 9.34 11.77
N LYS A 144 17.09 9.84 10.60
CA LYS A 144 18.33 9.41 9.94
C LYS A 144 19.55 9.74 10.80
N GLY A 145 20.53 8.85 10.78
CA GLY A 145 21.80 9.06 11.48
C GLY A 145 21.80 8.73 12.99
N ILE A 146 20.73 8.17 13.54
CA ILE A 146 20.77 7.68 14.94
C ILE A 146 21.77 6.52 15.06
N LYS A 147 22.34 6.36 16.26
CA LYS A 147 23.20 5.21 16.59
C LYS A 147 22.34 4.09 17.17
N TYR A 148 22.54 2.88 16.68
CA TYR A 148 21.88 1.68 17.23
C TYR A 148 22.68 1.11 18.41
N ASP A 149 22.77 1.87 19.50
CA ASP A 149 23.55 1.53 20.70
C ASP A 149 22.66 1.06 21.90
N GLY A 150 21.36 0.85 21.63
CA GLY A 150 20.41 0.41 22.64
C GLY A 150 19.95 1.50 23.60
N LYS A 151 20.32 2.78 23.39
CA LYS A 151 20.00 3.90 24.29
C LYS A 151 18.89 4.82 23.77
N ASN A 152 18.40 4.58 22.55
CA ASN A 152 17.35 5.39 21.97
C ASN A 152 16.01 5.11 22.70
N PRO A 153 15.30 6.12 23.20
CA PRO A 153 13.92 5.94 23.65
C PRO A 153 13.08 5.34 22.52
N THR A 154 12.33 4.29 22.82
CA THR A 154 11.62 3.53 21.78
C THR A 154 10.21 3.20 22.23
N ILE A 155 9.21 3.46 21.37
CA ILE A 155 7.85 3.01 21.55
C ILE A 155 7.66 1.74 20.68
N LEU A 156 7.31 0.63 21.31
CA LEU A 156 6.83 -0.57 20.62
C LEU A 156 5.31 -0.59 20.66
N TYR A 157 4.68 -0.62 19.49
CA TYR A 157 3.24 -0.71 19.37
C TYR A 157 2.82 -1.94 18.57
N GLY A 158 1.84 -2.66 19.06
CA GLY A 158 1.23 -3.83 18.42
C GLY A 158 -0.22 -3.95 18.84
N TYR A 159 -1.04 -4.64 18.05
CA TYR A 159 -2.46 -4.84 18.34
C TYR A 159 -2.79 -6.34 18.50
N GLY A 160 -2.61 -7.14 17.44
CA GLY A 160 -2.75 -8.60 17.48
C GLY A 160 -4.17 -9.11 17.70
N GLY A 161 -5.22 -8.35 17.34
CA GLY A 161 -6.61 -8.74 17.56
C GLY A 161 -7.51 -8.54 16.34
N PHE A 162 -8.64 -9.24 16.29
CA PHE A 162 -9.74 -9.11 15.32
C PHE A 162 -9.30 -9.14 13.84
N ASN A 163 -8.21 -9.82 13.52
CA ASN A 163 -7.62 -9.86 12.17
C ASN A 163 -7.32 -8.46 11.58
N ILE A 164 -6.98 -7.49 12.45
CA ILE A 164 -6.63 -6.14 12.05
C ILE A 164 -5.12 -6.05 11.85
N SER A 165 -4.71 -5.73 10.63
CA SER A 165 -3.32 -5.41 10.30
C SER A 165 -3.00 -3.95 10.59
N LEU A 166 -1.91 -3.68 11.30
CA LEU A 166 -1.41 -2.33 11.53
C LEU A 166 -0.61 -1.88 10.29
N ASN A 167 -1.30 -1.23 9.36
CA ASN A 167 -0.67 -0.69 8.16
C ASN A 167 -0.01 0.65 8.46
N PRO A 168 1.13 0.98 7.82
CA PRO A 168 1.78 2.27 7.99
C PRO A 168 0.85 3.44 7.70
N SER A 169 0.74 4.36 8.66
CA SER A 169 -0.01 5.60 8.50
C SER A 169 0.65 6.71 9.32
N PHE A 170 0.54 7.94 8.85
CA PHE A 170 1.06 9.10 9.56
C PHE A 170 0.21 9.42 10.79
N SER A 171 0.87 9.78 11.87
CA SER A 171 0.25 10.31 13.07
C SER A 171 1.07 11.49 13.58
N VAL A 172 0.40 12.61 13.83
CA VAL A 172 1.03 13.81 14.39
C VAL A 172 1.68 13.51 15.75
N LEU A 173 1.05 12.66 16.57
CA LEU A 173 1.61 12.25 17.86
C LEU A 173 2.91 11.47 17.70
N ASN A 174 2.97 10.56 16.73
CA ASN A 174 4.20 9.82 16.43
C ASN A 174 5.29 10.73 15.87
N ALA A 175 4.91 11.70 15.02
CA ALA A 175 5.83 12.70 14.48
C ALA A 175 6.45 13.53 15.60
N PHE A 176 5.61 14.04 16.51
CA PHE A 176 6.06 14.78 17.70
C PHE A 176 6.99 13.96 18.60
N TRP A 177 6.68 12.67 18.80
CA TRP A 177 7.56 11.78 19.59
C TRP A 177 8.92 11.54 18.92
N MET A 178 8.95 11.43 17.61
CA MET A 178 10.19 11.16 16.85
C MET A 178 11.09 12.41 16.71
N ASP A 179 10.54 13.62 16.86
CA ASP A 179 11.28 14.88 16.72
C ASP A 179 12.09 15.21 17.98
#